data_1aa9e5b05adc3ce23c1e0c5d7f279758
#
_entry.id   1aa9e5b05adc3ce23c1e0c5d7f279758
#
_cell.length_a   1.000
_cell.length_b   1.000
_cell.length_c   1.000
_cell.angle_alpha   90.00
_cell.angle_beta   90.00
_cell.angle_gamma   90.00
#
_symmetry.space_group_name_H-M   'P 1'
#
loop_
_entity.id
_entity.type
_entity.pdbx_description
1 polymer ?
#
loop_
_entity_poly.entity_id
_entity_poly.type
_entity_poly.pdbx_seq_one_letter_code
_entity_poly.pdbx_strand_id
1 'polypeptide(L)'
;MQALAPLMQSFTQLKSLQELNGAYRTVIPGVKFYRAGTSSRREPLLYQSGIIVMGQGRKNIYIADNCLQYGPGDYLVLGVPMPLECEAFTENGLPIMGLAIDVDSHTLHKLVGQINQQDKQANSVSENDKNLLDFGVKSNSACEDFNSTIMRLLKVLHNDVEAAILGPAIVEEIVYRALIGSNGHILFDLARHDGHYARIARVLDTLHKEYAEVISVEHLANQAHMSVSGFHRAFRQVTSETPLQYLKKIRLNKAKDLIITDGKQATEAASLVGYTSSSQFSREFKRHFNATPKSVASL
;
A
#
# COMPACT_ATOMS: atom_id res chain seq x y z
N MET A 1 -5.99 9.32 24.39
CA MET A 1 -5.40 9.40 23.02
C MET A 1 -5.96 10.65 22.34
N GLN A 2 -5.12 11.60 21.91
CA GLN A 2 -5.60 12.73 21.13
C GLN A 2 -6.04 12.23 19.75
N ALA A 3 -7.26 12.55 19.37
CA ALA A 3 -7.83 12.05 18.13
C ALA A 3 -7.22 12.74 16.90
N LEU A 4 -6.83 11.98 15.88
CA LEU A 4 -6.32 12.51 14.59
C LEU A 4 -7.42 13.16 13.75
N ALA A 5 -8.68 12.75 13.95
CA ALA A 5 -9.82 13.19 13.17
C ALA A 5 -10.01 14.71 13.11
N PRO A 6 -9.90 15.49 14.21
CA PRO A 6 -10.05 16.95 14.13
C PRO A 6 -9.01 17.64 13.25
N LEU A 7 -7.75 17.17 13.27
CA LEU A 7 -6.68 17.69 12.41
C LEU A 7 -6.94 17.34 10.94
N MET A 8 -7.42 16.14 10.67
CA MET A 8 -7.79 15.72 9.31
C MET A 8 -8.99 16.48 8.77
N GLN A 9 -9.98 16.77 9.61
CA GLN A 9 -11.13 17.62 9.25
C GLN A 9 -10.69 19.05 8.93
N SER A 10 -9.84 19.64 9.78
CA SER A 10 -9.28 20.97 9.56
C SER A 10 -8.49 21.03 8.24
N PHE A 11 -7.66 20.02 7.97
CA PHE A 11 -6.93 19.90 6.70
C PHE A 11 -7.88 19.79 5.50
N THR A 12 -8.95 18.99 5.61
CA THR A 12 -9.99 18.85 4.58
C THR A 12 -10.61 20.21 4.25
N GLN A 13 -10.93 21.01 5.26
CA GLN A 13 -11.49 22.38 5.09
C GLN A 13 -10.48 23.31 4.43
N LEU A 14 -9.25 23.34 4.94
CA LEU A 14 -8.17 24.21 4.44
C LEU A 14 -7.86 23.98 2.95
N LYS A 15 -7.86 22.72 2.51
CA LYS A 15 -7.53 22.35 1.13
C LYS A 15 -8.78 22.16 0.24
N SER A 16 -9.99 22.51 0.73
CA SER A 16 -11.28 22.38 0.00
C SER A 16 -11.52 20.96 -0.53
N LEU A 17 -11.28 19.95 0.33
CA LEU A 17 -11.37 18.52 -0.01
C LEU A 17 -12.68 17.86 0.44
N GLN A 18 -13.76 18.63 0.72
CA GLN A 18 -15.01 18.10 1.27
C GLN A 18 -15.69 17.07 0.34
N GLU A 19 -15.54 17.27 -0.97
CA GLU A 19 -16.10 16.37 -2.00
C GLU A 19 -15.12 15.32 -2.50
N LEU A 20 -13.91 15.28 -1.92
CA LEU A 20 -12.91 14.29 -2.33
C LEU A 20 -13.39 12.87 -2.01
N ASN A 21 -13.38 12.00 -3.01
CA ASN A 21 -13.52 10.56 -2.89
C ASN A 21 -12.28 9.89 -3.51
N GLY A 22 -11.22 9.71 -2.70
CA GLY A 22 -9.95 9.18 -3.17
C GLY A 22 -8.75 9.78 -2.43
N ALA A 23 -7.61 9.84 -3.10
CA ALA A 23 -6.35 10.31 -2.55
C ALA A 23 -5.98 11.69 -3.10
N TYR A 24 -5.58 12.58 -2.20
CA TYR A 24 -5.00 13.90 -2.49
C TYR A 24 -3.48 13.85 -2.24
N ARG A 25 -2.68 14.26 -3.22
CA ARG A 25 -1.22 14.37 -3.06
C ARG A 25 -0.89 15.62 -2.28
N THR A 26 -0.21 15.45 -1.14
CA THR A 26 0.26 16.59 -0.35
C THR A 26 1.54 17.19 -0.95
N VAL A 27 2.03 18.28 -0.37
CA VAL A 27 3.32 18.89 -0.76
C VAL A 27 4.52 18.05 -0.30
N ILE A 28 4.32 17.12 0.65
CA ILE A 28 5.38 16.22 1.11
C ILE A 28 5.44 15.03 0.14
N PRO A 29 6.56 14.79 -0.55
CA PRO A 29 6.70 13.65 -1.45
C PRO A 29 6.40 12.32 -0.73
N GLY A 30 5.62 11.45 -1.38
CA GLY A 30 5.25 10.16 -0.81
C GLY A 30 4.13 10.21 0.23
N VAL A 31 3.63 11.39 0.63
CA VAL A 31 2.50 11.51 1.57
C VAL A 31 1.22 11.89 0.83
N LYS A 32 0.18 11.08 1.01
CA LYS A 32 -1.15 11.27 0.43
C LYS A 32 -2.19 11.33 1.54
N PHE A 33 -3.10 12.26 1.43
CA PHE A 33 -4.30 12.32 2.27
C PHE A 33 -5.43 11.59 1.56
N TYR A 34 -6.12 10.72 2.26
CA TYR A 34 -7.25 9.97 1.73
C TYR A 34 -8.55 10.41 2.40
N ARG A 35 -9.60 10.59 1.61
CA ARG A 35 -10.95 10.83 2.08
C ARG A 35 -11.97 10.06 1.23
N ALA A 36 -13.02 9.55 1.88
CA ALA A 36 -14.23 9.05 1.22
C ALA A 36 -15.46 9.44 2.02
N GLY A 37 -16.43 10.05 1.35
CA GLY A 37 -17.67 10.55 1.97
C GLY A 37 -18.67 9.45 2.31
N THR A 38 -18.56 8.28 1.69
CA THR A 38 -19.49 7.15 1.83
C THR A 38 -18.76 5.85 2.07
N SER A 39 -19.47 4.89 2.69
CA SER A 39 -19.00 3.52 2.80
C SER A 39 -18.90 2.87 1.42
N SER A 40 -17.92 1.99 1.22
CA SER A 40 -17.84 1.15 0.03
C SER A 40 -18.09 -0.31 0.38
N ARG A 41 -18.67 -1.04 -0.57
CA ARG A 41 -18.75 -2.49 -0.49
C ARG A 41 -17.38 -3.10 -0.74
N ARG A 42 -17.23 -4.38 -0.43
CA ARG A 42 -16.04 -5.15 -0.74
C ARG A 42 -15.72 -5.08 -2.24
N GLU A 43 -14.61 -4.46 -2.58
CA GLU A 43 -14.16 -4.26 -3.95
C GLU A 43 -12.64 -4.44 -4.08
N PRO A 44 -12.17 -4.89 -5.26
CA PRO A 44 -10.74 -4.98 -5.54
C PRO A 44 -10.08 -3.59 -5.55
N LEU A 45 -8.94 -3.50 -4.86
CA LEU A 45 -8.14 -2.28 -4.76
C LEU A 45 -6.65 -2.64 -4.79
N LEU A 46 -5.86 -1.87 -5.52
CA LEU A 46 -4.41 -2.00 -5.54
C LEU A 46 -3.80 -1.10 -4.46
N TYR A 47 -3.42 -1.70 -3.34
CA TYR A 47 -2.68 -1.02 -2.29
C TYR A 47 -1.21 -0.86 -2.69
N GLN A 48 -0.66 0.32 -2.49
CA GLN A 48 0.78 0.56 -2.66
C GLN A 48 1.54 0.16 -1.39
N SER A 49 2.84 -0.10 -1.51
CA SER A 49 3.71 -0.29 -0.34
C SER A 49 3.78 0.99 0.50
N GLY A 50 3.88 0.83 1.81
CA GLY A 50 3.96 1.98 2.71
C GLY A 50 3.25 1.77 4.05
N ILE A 51 3.00 2.88 4.72
CA ILE A 51 2.30 2.94 6.00
C ILE A 51 0.98 3.66 5.79
N ILE A 52 -0.14 3.05 6.22
CA ILE A 52 -1.46 3.66 6.15
C ILE A 52 -1.98 3.89 7.55
N VAL A 53 -2.40 5.12 7.83
CA VAL A 53 -2.94 5.53 9.13
C VAL A 53 -4.38 6.00 8.93
N MET A 54 -5.30 5.47 9.76
CA MET A 54 -6.69 5.90 9.78
C MET A 54 -6.92 6.89 10.92
N GLY A 55 -7.51 8.03 10.63
CA GLY A 55 -7.93 9.00 11.64
C GLY A 55 -9.43 8.97 11.90
N GLN A 56 -10.22 8.50 10.91
CA GLN A 56 -11.68 8.42 11.00
C GLN A 56 -12.22 7.35 10.06
N GLY A 57 -13.27 6.64 10.51
CA GLY A 57 -13.84 5.51 9.80
C GLY A 57 -13.03 4.23 9.98
N ARG A 58 -13.43 3.15 9.33
CA ARG A 58 -12.86 1.81 9.49
C ARG A 58 -12.77 1.11 8.14
N LYS A 59 -11.79 0.23 7.98
CA LYS A 59 -11.64 -0.60 6.78
C LYS A 59 -11.42 -2.07 7.15
N ASN A 60 -11.96 -2.94 6.30
CA ASN A 60 -11.65 -4.35 6.26
C ASN A 60 -10.83 -4.62 5.00
N ILE A 61 -9.69 -5.31 5.16
CA ILE A 61 -8.88 -5.81 4.05
C ILE A 61 -8.96 -7.32 4.04
N TYR A 62 -9.20 -7.88 2.88
CA TYR A 62 -9.33 -9.33 2.67
C TYR A 62 -8.11 -9.86 1.93
N ILE A 63 -7.42 -10.83 2.57
CA ILE A 63 -6.21 -11.49 2.07
C ILE A 63 -6.44 -12.98 2.14
N ALA A 64 -6.62 -13.63 1.00
CA ALA A 64 -7.09 -15.02 0.93
C ALA A 64 -8.36 -15.19 1.78
N ASP A 65 -8.34 -16.09 2.76
CA ASP A 65 -9.47 -16.37 3.66
C ASP A 65 -9.47 -15.50 4.93
N ASN A 66 -8.51 -14.60 5.08
CA ASN A 66 -8.37 -13.76 6.26
C ASN A 66 -8.96 -12.36 6.04
N CYS A 67 -9.57 -11.82 7.09
CA CYS A 67 -10.04 -10.45 7.15
C CYS A 67 -9.23 -9.68 8.20
N LEU A 68 -8.53 -8.63 7.76
CA LEU A 68 -7.80 -7.71 8.61
C LEU A 68 -8.62 -6.43 8.76
N GLN A 69 -9.03 -6.12 9.98
CA GLN A 69 -9.74 -4.89 10.30
C GLN A 69 -8.76 -3.86 10.87
N TYR A 70 -8.89 -2.59 10.45
CA TYR A 70 -8.13 -1.48 11.03
C TYR A 70 -8.92 -0.18 10.98
N GLY A 71 -8.62 0.71 11.93
CA GLY A 71 -9.33 1.98 12.13
C GLY A 71 -8.50 2.98 12.93
N PRO A 72 -9.15 3.98 13.55
CA PRO A 72 -8.48 4.96 14.41
C PRO A 72 -7.74 4.29 15.57
N GLY A 73 -6.47 4.63 15.71
CA GLY A 73 -5.58 3.99 16.70
C GLY A 73 -4.75 2.85 16.13
N ASP A 74 -4.99 2.44 14.89
CA ASP A 74 -4.20 1.45 14.17
C ASP A 74 -3.45 2.07 13.00
N TYR A 75 -2.37 1.41 12.59
CA TYR A 75 -1.73 1.65 11.30
C TYR A 75 -1.43 0.35 10.59
N LEU A 76 -1.47 0.41 9.27
CA LEU A 76 -1.19 -0.72 8.40
C LEU A 76 0.20 -0.56 7.81
N VAL A 77 0.99 -1.62 7.82
CA VAL A 77 2.27 -1.70 7.12
C VAL A 77 2.12 -2.63 5.93
N LEU A 78 2.44 -2.12 4.73
CA LEU A 78 2.53 -2.89 3.49
C LEU A 78 3.97 -2.82 2.99
N GLY A 79 4.66 -3.93 3.02
CA GLY A 79 6.03 -3.99 2.53
C GLY A 79 6.14 -4.03 1.00
N VAL A 80 5.09 -4.50 0.33
CA VAL A 80 5.01 -4.60 -1.14
C VAL A 80 3.63 -4.14 -1.62
N PRO A 81 3.50 -3.67 -2.88
CA PRO A 81 2.19 -3.40 -3.46
C PRO A 81 1.36 -4.69 -3.53
N MET A 82 0.08 -4.61 -3.18
CA MET A 82 -0.80 -5.79 -3.16
C MET A 82 -2.18 -5.50 -3.76
N PRO A 83 -2.65 -6.33 -4.71
CA PRO A 83 -4.03 -6.31 -5.19
C PRO A 83 -4.90 -7.04 -4.16
N LEU A 84 -5.49 -6.29 -3.25
CA LEU A 84 -6.34 -6.77 -2.16
C LEU A 84 -7.81 -6.44 -2.44
N GLU A 85 -8.72 -7.01 -1.67
CA GLU A 85 -10.09 -6.54 -1.61
C GLU A 85 -10.29 -5.72 -0.34
N CYS A 86 -10.98 -4.61 -0.45
CA CYS A 86 -11.21 -3.68 0.63
C CYS A 86 -12.70 -3.35 0.75
N GLU A 87 -13.16 -3.25 1.98
CA GLU A 87 -14.46 -2.73 2.34
C GLU A 87 -14.25 -1.58 3.32
N ALA A 88 -14.95 -0.46 3.12
CA ALA A 88 -14.75 0.74 3.90
C ALA A 88 -16.05 1.23 4.53
N PHE A 89 -15.98 1.68 5.78
CA PHE A 89 -17.14 2.04 6.58
C PHE A 89 -17.01 3.46 7.12
N THR A 90 -17.99 4.29 6.80
CA THR A 90 -18.22 5.56 7.51
C THR A 90 -18.85 5.25 8.87
N GLU A 91 -18.55 6.06 9.87
CA GLU A 91 -19.11 5.91 11.21
C GLU A 91 -19.83 7.20 11.61
N ASN A 92 -21.03 7.06 12.16
CA ASN A 92 -21.88 8.19 12.58
C ASN A 92 -22.12 9.25 11.49
N GLY A 93 -22.17 8.85 10.23
CA GLY A 93 -22.33 9.77 9.09
C GLY A 93 -21.09 10.62 8.77
N LEU A 94 -19.95 10.35 9.43
CA LEU A 94 -18.69 11.06 9.21
C LEU A 94 -17.85 10.37 8.13
N PRO A 95 -17.12 11.13 7.30
CA PRO A 95 -16.31 10.56 6.21
C PRO A 95 -15.17 9.69 6.73
N ILE A 96 -14.69 8.78 5.90
CA ILE A 96 -13.46 8.06 6.12
C ILE A 96 -12.29 8.99 5.81
N MET A 97 -11.30 9.08 6.69
CA MET A 97 -10.10 9.89 6.49
C MET A 97 -8.84 9.18 6.98
N GLY A 98 -7.75 9.34 6.24
CA GLY A 98 -6.48 8.74 6.59
C GLY A 98 -5.31 9.34 5.82
N LEU A 99 -4.11 8.85 6.15
CA LEU A 99 -2.87 9.14 5.45
C LEU A 99 -2.30 7.86 4.85
N ALA A 100 -1.74 7.95 3.65
CA ALA A 100 -0.87 6.95 3.08
C ALA A 100 0.53 7.56 2.93
N ILE A 101 1.53 6.89 3.47
CA ILE A 101 2.92 7.33 3.53
C ILE A 101 3.76 6.28 2.83
N ASP A 102 4.32 6.63 1.68
CA ASP A 102 5.19 5.75 0.93
C ASP A 102 6.50 5.53 1.71
N VAL A 103 6.99 4.30 1.75
CA VAL A 103 8.28 3.97 2.40
C VAL A 103 9.34 3.88 1.31
N ASP A 104 10.20 4.90 1.26
CA ASP A 104 11.32 4.96 0.33
C ASP A 104 12.42 3.96 0.74
N SER A 105 12.93 3.20 -0.25
CA SER A 105 13.93 2.15 -0.02
C SER A 105 15.26 2.70 0.52
N HIS A 106 15.68 3.90 0.09
CA HIS A 106 16.91 4.54 0.57
C HIS A 106 16.81 4.88 2.07
N THR A 107 15.71 5.53 2.46
CA THR A 107 15.40 5.85 3.86
C THR A 107 15.33 4.58 4.72
N LEU A 108 14.69 3.54 4.20
CA LEU A 108 14.58 2.26 4.89
C LEU A 108 15.95 1.61 5.14
N HIS A 109 16.80 1.51 4.11
CA HIS A 109 18.16 0.96 4.24
C HIS A 109 19.03 1.77 5.19
N LYS A 110 18.95 3.11 5.13
CA LYS A 110 19.65 4.02 6.04
C LYS A 110 19.28 3.73 7.50
N LEU A 111 17.97 3.67 7.82
CA LEU A 111 17.49 3.45 9.17
C LEU A 111 17.86 2.05 9.70
N VAL A 112 17.69 1.01 8.90
CA VAL A 112 18.06 -0.37 9.27
C VAL A 112 19.58 -0.47 9.48
N GLY A 113 20.39 0.20 8.64
CA GLY A 113 21.83 0.28 8.84
C GLY A 113 22.23 0.93 10.18
N GLN A 114 21.57 2.03 10.54
CA GLN A 114 21.80 2.72 11.81
C GLN A 114 21.37 1.89 13.02
N ILE A 115 20.21 1.23 12.97
CA ILE A 115 19.74 0.33 14.04
C ILE A 115 20.73 -0.82 14.24
N ASN A 116 21.13 -1.50 13.17
CA ASN A 116 22.07 -2.64 13.26
C ASN A 116 23.45 -2.25 13.78
N GLN A 117 23.91 -1.01 13.53
CA GLN A 117 25.18 -0.51 14.09
C GLN A 117 25.10 -0.31 15.60
N GLN A 118 23.98 0.20 16.10
CA GLN A 118 23.75 0.42 17.52
C GLN A 118 23.54 -0.91 18.28
N ASP A 119 22.79 -1.85 17.69
CA ASP A 119 22.54 -3.17 18.28
C ASP A 119 23.80 -4.03 18.38
N LYS A 120 24.75 -3.92 17.45
CA LYS A 120 26.06 -4.56 17.57
C LYS A 120 26.86 -4.10 18.80
N GLN A 121 26.57 -2.92 19.33
CA GLN A 121 27.14 -2.40 20.58
C GLN A 121 26.34 -2.85 21.83
N ALA A 122 25.11 -3.32 21.69
CA ALA A 122 24.17 -3.64 22.75
C ALA A 122 23.83 -5.13 22.94
N ASN A 123 24.64 -6.07 22.38
CA ASN A 123 24.44 -7.54 22.49
C ASN A 123 23.02 -8.08 22.18
N SER A 124 22.94 -8.78 21.04
CA SER A 124 22.00 -9.86 20.73
C SER A 124 20.50 -9.53 20.76
N VAL A 125 19.98 -9.08 19.65
CA VAL A 125 18.56 -9.31 19.31
C VAL A 125 18.44 -10.73 18.75
N SER A 126 17.55 -11.49 19.37
CA SER A 126 17.30 -12.92 19.14
C SER A 126 17.06 -13.24 17.66
N GLU A 127 17.86 -14.13 17.09
CA GLU A 127 17.71 -14.72 15.75
C GLU A 127 16.53 -15.73 15.66
N ASN A 128 15.55 -15.68 16.57
CA ASN A 128 14.62 -16.79 16.81
C ASN A 128 13.29 -16.75 16.06
N ASP A 129 13.08 -15.87 15.07
CA ASP A 129 11.88 -15.93 14.20
C ASP A 129 12.20 -16.30 12.75
N LYS A 130 12.92 -17.41 12.56
CA LYS A 130 13.34 -17.91 11.23
C LYS A 130 12.23 -18.55 10.38
N ASN A 131 10.94 -18.59 10.77
CA ASN A 131 9.96 -19.45 10.09
C ASN A 131 8.55 -18.91 9.84
N LEU A 132 8.31 -17.63 9.95
CA LEU A 132 7.02 -17.06 9.52
C LEU A 132 7.27 -16.02 8.41
N LEU A 133 7.28 -16.49 7.16
CA LEU A 133 7.06 -15.61 6.02
C LEU A 133 5.60 -15.15 6.14
N ASP A 134 5.41 -14.06 6.86
CA ASP A 134 4.12 -13.41 7.02
C ASP A 134 3.71 -12.74 5.69
N PHE A 135 2.40 -12.63 5.46
CA PHE A 135 1.88 -11.83 4.36
C PHE A 135 2.47 -10.42 4.41
N GLY A 136 2.73 -9.83 3.24
CA GLY A 136 3.33 -8.50 3.11
C GLY A 136 2.50 -7.35 3.68
N VAL A 137 1.47 -7.63 4.51
CA VAL A 137 0.61 -6.63 5.15
C VAL A 137 0.24 -7.02 6.58
N LYS A 138 0.39 -6.07 7.52
CA LYS A 138 0.04 -6.22 8.93
C LYS A 138 -0.59 -4.95 9.49
N SER A 139 -1.54 -5.13 10.40
CA SER A 139 -2.07 -4.06 11.25
C SER A 139 -1.32 -4.01 12.58
N ASN A 140 -1.05 -2.81 13.04
CA ASN A 140 -0.36 -2.52 14.30
C ASN A 140 -1.19 -1.52 15.08
N SER A 141 -1.28 -1.70 16.39
CA SER A 141 -1.79 -0.63 17.26
C SER A 141 -0.74 0.45 17.43
N ALA A 142 -1.16 1.69 17.19
CA ALA A 142 -0.28 2.84 17.26
C ALA A 142 0.04 3.20 18.73
N CYS A 143 1.32 3.15 19.10
CA CYS A 143 1.77 3.64 20.40
C CYS A 143 1.67 5.17 20.48
N GLU A 144 1.85 5.73 21.68
CA GLU A 144 1.75 7.18 21.92
C GLU A 144 2.74 7.97 21.06
N ASP A 145 3.97 7.52 20.99
CA ASP A 145 5.02 8.16 20.19
C ASP A 145 4.70 8.17 18.69
N PHE A 146 4.21 7.04 18.15
CA PHE A 146 3.78 6.96 16.76
C PHE A 146 2.64 7.94 16.47
N ASN A 147 1.61 7.95 17.32
CA ASN A 147 0.49 8.88 17.21
C ASN A 147 0.92 10.34 17.31
N SER A 148 1.83 10.68 18.23
CA SER A 148 2.40 12.01 18.39
C SER A 148 3.12 12.47 17.12
N THR A 149 3.87 11.56 16.48
CA THR A 149 4.58 11.87 15.21
C THR A 149 3.58 12.09 14.07
N ILE A 150 2.51 11.29 13.96
CA ILE A 150 1.44 11.50 12.98
C ILE A 150 0.72 12.83 13.20
N MET A 151 0.45 13.21 14.45
CA MET A 151 -0.14 14.52 14.75
C MET A 151 0.77 15.68 14.33
N ARG A 152 2.10 15.56 14.51
CA ARG A 152 3.05 16.58 14.02
C ARG A 152 3.03 16.66 12.49
N LEU A 153 2.99 15.50 11.80
CA LEU A 153 2.84 15.47 10.34
C LEU A 153 1.57 16.19 9.89
N LEU A 154 0.42 15.88 10.51
CA LEU A 154 -0.84 16.56 10.19
C LEU A 154 -0.78 18.07 10.45
N LYS A 155 -0.15 18.52 11.53
CA LYS A 155 0.00 19.95 11.84
C LYS A 155 0.83 20.69 10.78
N VAL A 156 1.99 20.16 10.39
CA VAL A 156 2.84 20.83 9.36
C VAL A 156 2.15 20.82 7.99
N LEU A 157 1.30 19.86 7.68
CA LEU A 157 0.51 19.84 6.43
C LEU A 157 -0.46 21.02 6.28
N HIS A 158 -0.75 21.77 7.35
CA HIS A 158 -1.56 22.99 7.28
C HIS A 158 -0.79 24.20 6.75
N ASN A 159 0.55 24.14 6.67
CA ASN A 159 1.39 25.17 6.09
C ASN A 159 2.36 24.54 5.08
N ASP A 160 2.24 24.93 3.81
CA ASP A 160 3.00 24.30 2.72
C ASP A 160 4.53 24.48 2.88
N VAL A 161 4.99 25.61 3.45
CA VAL A 161 6.41 25.87 3.72
C VAL A 161 6.92 24.96 4.84
N GLU A 162 6.20 24.88 5.96
CA GLU A 162 6.57 24.00 7.06
C GLU A 162 6.54 22.53 6.60
N ALA A 163 5.53 22.14 5.83
CA ALA A 163 5.41 20.79 5.29
C ALA A 163 6.60 20.42 4.38
N ALA A 164 7.03 21.35 3.52
CA ALA A 164 8.17 21.12 2.64
C ALA A 164 9.50 20.99 3.42
N ILE A 165 9.68 21.76 4.50
CA ILE A 165 10.94 21.81 5.29
C ILE A 165 10.98 20.70 6.33
N LEU A 166 9.92 20.54 7.14
CA LEU A 166 9.90 19.61 8.28
C LEU A 166 9.35 18.23 7.92
N GLY A 167 8.48 18.16 6.89
CA GLY A 167 7.79 16.94 6.49
C GLY A 167 8.71 15.75 6.26
N PRO A 168 9.79 15.86 5.48
CA PRO A 168 10.69 14.73 5.21
C PRO A 168 11.28 14.09 6.48
N ALA A 169 11.71 14.92 7.45
CA ALA A 169 12.26 14.42 8.71
C ALA A 169 11.19 13.74 9.58
N ILE A 170 9.95 14.25 9.58
CA ILE A 170 8.83 13.63 10.30
C ILE A 170 8.45 12.29 9.65
N VAL A 171 8.46 12.21 8.32
CA VAL A 171 8.22 10.95 7.58
C VAL A 171 9.30 9.91 7.92
N GLU A 172 10.58 10.32 7.96
CA GLU A 172 11.68 9.43 8.38
C GLU A 172 11.46 8.90 9.82
N GLU A 173 11.01 9.75 10.75
CA GLU A 173 10.67 9.32 12.10
C GLU A 173 9.49 8.33 12.12
N ILE A 174 8.46 8.54 11.30
CA ILE A 174 7.32 7.59 11.19
C ILE A 174 7.81 6.23 10.72
N VAL A 175 8.67 6.19 9.69
CA VAL A 175 9.26 4.93 9.18
C VAL A 175 10.09 4.25 10.27
N TYR A 176 10.92 4.99 11.01
CA TYR A 176 11.69 4.46 12.14
C TYR A 176 10.77 3.85 13.21
N ARG A 177 9.70 4.55 13.61
CA ARG A 177 8.77 4.05 14.63
C ARG A 177 8.00 2.82 14.15
N ALA A 178 7.68 2.74 12.86
CA ALA A 178 7.09 1.55 12.28
C ALA A 178 8.07 0.36 12.24
N LEU A 179 9.37 0.63 12.00
CA LEU A 179 10.43 -0.39 12.05
C LEU A 179 10.57 -1.02 13.45
N ILE A 180 10.58 -0.21 14.50
CA ILE A 180 10.70 -0.72 15.88
C ILE A 180 9.38 -1.19 16.47
N GLY A 181 8.26 -1.03 15.76
CA GLY A 181 6.94 -1.52 16.16
C GLY A 181 6.82 -3.04 16.09
N SER A 182 5.73 -3.58 16.65
CA SER A 182 5.51 -5.03 16.82
C SER A 182 5.60 -5.87 15.53
N ASN A 183 5.29 -5.29 14.36
CA ASN A 183 5.41 -5.96 13.06
C ASN A 183 6.44 -5.27 12.14
N GLY A 184 7.43 -4.60 12.69
CA GLY A 184 8.49 -3.91 11.96
C GLY A 184 9.39 -4.86 11.14
N HIS A 185 9.40 -6.16 11.47
CA HIS A 185 10.14 -7.19 10.74
C HIS A 185 9.83 -7.19 9.23
N ILE A 186 8.59 -6.85 8.80
CA ILE A 186 8.23 -6.73 7.37
C ILE A 186 9.11 -5.69 6.69
N LEU A 187 9.33 -4.53 7.33
CA LEU A 187 10.18 -3.47 6.80
C LEU A 187 11.68 -3.85 6.89
N PHE A 188 12.08 -4.53 7.97
CA PHE A 188 13.44 -5.09 8.07
C PHE A 188 13.74 -6.09 6.97
N ASP A 189 12.81 -7.01 6.68
CA ASP A 189 12.97 -8.00 5.61
C ASP A 189 13.01 -7.37 4.22
N LEU A 190 12.27 -6.27 4.03
CA LEU A 190 12.32 -5.47 2.80
C LEU A 190 13.70 -4.80 2.62
N ALA A 191 14.35 -4.38 3.71
CA ALA A 191 15.68 -3.76 3.68
C ALA A 191 16.82 -4.77 3.49
N ARG A 192 16.59 -6.07 3.69
CA ARG A 192 17.61 -7.11 3.49
C ARG A 192 17.80 -7.42 2.01
N HIS A 193 18.90 -6.95 1.41
CA HIS A 193 19.18 -7.13 -0.03
C HIS A 193 19.10 -8.58 -0.53
N ASP A 194 19.44 -9.56 0.30
CA ASP A 194 19.51 -10.98 -0.07
C ASP A 194 18.35 -11.82 0.47
N GLY A 195 17.41 -11.22 1.19
CA GLY A 195 16.22 -11.91 1.70
C GLY A 195 15.26 -12.31 0.56
N HIS A 196 14.56 -13.44 0.72
CA HIS A 196 13.51 -13.87 -0.22
C HIS A 196 12.47 -12.77 -0.43
N TYR A 197 12.11 -12.03 0.64
CA TYR A 197 11.16 -10.94 0.59
C TYR A 197 11.63 -9.79 -0.33
N ALA A 198 12.86 -9.32 -0.16
CA ALA A 198 13.42 -8.25 -0.99
C ALA A 198 13.58 -8.66 -2.47
N ARG A 199 13.90 -9.94 -2.72
CA ARG A 199 13.96 -10.48 -4.10
C ARG A 199 12.58 -10.46 -4.76
N ILE A 200 11.53 -10.87 -4.04
CA ILE A 200 10.16 -10.79 -4.53
C ILE A 200 9.72 -9.33 -4.69
N ALA A 201 10.05 -8.43 -3.76
CA ALA A 201 9.73 -7.01 -3.87
C ALA A 201 10.30 -6.38 -5.16
N ARG A 202 11.54 -6.71 -5.56
CA ARG A 202 12.12 -6.27 -6.83
C ARG A 202 11.37 -6.79 -8.06
N VAL A 203 10.94 -8.06 -8.03
CA VAL A 203 10.10 -8.63 -9.10
C VAL A 203 8.75 -7.94 -9.16
N LEU A 204 8.14 -7.62 -8.03
CA LEU A 204 6.89 -6.89 -7.98
C LEU A 204 7.03 -5.47 -8.57
N ASP A 205 8.13 -4.78 -8.29
CA ASP A 205 8.43 -3.47 -8.91
C ASP A 205 8.51 -3.59 -10.45
N THR A 206 9.18 -4.62 -10.98
CA THR A 206 9.20 -4.90 -12.42
C THR A 206 7.80 -5.16 -12.95
N LEU A 207 7.00 -6.01 -12.30
CA LEU A 207 5.61 -6.28 -12.68
C LEU A 207 4.75 -5.02 -12.72
N HIS A 208 4.96 -4.09 -11.78
CA HIS A 208 4.25 -2.82 -11.73
C HIS A 208 4.69 -1.81 -12.80
N LYS A 209 5.93 -1.89 -13.27
CA LYS A 209 6.46 -1.04 -14.35
C LYS A 209 6.13 -1.59 -15.75
N GLU A 210 6.23 -2.90 -15.90
CA GLU A 210 6.17 -3.59 -17.18
C GLU A 210 4.88 -4.41 -17.36
N TYR A 211 3.82 -4.10 -16.60
CA TYR A 211 2.59 -4.89 -16.57
C TYR A 211 1.93 -5.10 -17.95
N ALA A 212 2.15 -4.19 -18.91
CA ALA A 212 1.58 -4.29 -20.24
C ALA A 212 2.33 -5.31 -21.14
N GLU A 213 3.58 -5.61 -20.79
CA GLU A 213 4.47 -6.45 -21.59
C GLU A 213 4.19 -7.96 -21.42
N VAL A 214 4.70 -8.76 -22.34
CA VAL A 214 4.65 -10.22 -22.24
C VAL A 214 5.75 -10.68 -21.28
N ILE A 215 5.37 -11.10 -20.10
CA ILE A 215 6.29 -11.52 -19.03
C ILE A 215 6.18 -13.03 -18.83
N SER A 216 7.32 -13.74 -18.87
CA SER A 216 7.37 -15.16 -18.52
C SER A 216 7.74 -15.37 -17.04
N VAL A 217 7.21 -16.45 -16.46
CA VAL A 217 7.51 -16.81 -15.06
C VAL A 217 8.99 -17.18 -14.89
N GLU A 218 9.59 -17.78 -15.91
CA GLU A 218 11.01 -18.11 -15.94
C GLU A 218 11.88 -16.85 -15.86
N HIS A 219 11.50 -15.78 -16.58
CA HIS A 219 12.20 -14.50 -16.51
C HIS A 219 12.14 -13.91 -15.10
N LEU A 220 10.96 -13.89 -14.48
CA LEU A 220 10.78 -13.40 -13.11
C LEU A 220 11.56 -14.23 -12.07
N ALA A 221 11.58 -15.56 -12.22
CA ALA A 221 12.34 -16.45 -11.34
C ALA A 221 13.84 -16.19 -11.45
N ASN A 222 14.36 -16.02 -12.67
CA ASN A 222 15.76 -15.66 -12.92
C ASN A 222 16.10 -14.29 -12.30
N GLN A 223 15.25 -13.29 -12.45
CA GLN A 223 15.43 -11.98 -11.83
C GLN A 223 15.49 -12.06 -10.29
N ALA A 224 14.69 -12.97 -9.69
CA ALA A 224 14.71 -13.23 -8.26
C ALA A 224 15.91 -14.10 -7.82
N HIS A 225 16.75 -14.60 -8.74
CA HIS A 225 17.79 -15.60 -8.49
C HIS A 225 17.23 -16.83 -7.76
N MET A 226 16.11 -17.38 -8.28
CA MET A 226 15.42 -18.55 -7.72
C MET A 226 15.11 -19.57 -8.81
N SER A 227 14.99 -20.85 -8.42
CA SER A 227 14.33 -21.82 -9.30
C SER A 227 12.84 -21.45 -9.47
N VAL A 228 12.22 -21.85 -10.59
CA VAL A 228 10.82 -21.56 -10.87
C VAL A 228 9.89 -22.02 -9.73
N SER A 229 10.12 -23.22 -9.19
CA SER A 229 9.34 -23.74 -8.07
C SER A 229 9.56 -22.98 -6.77
N GLY A 230 10.82 -22.59 -6.48
CA GLY A 230 11.17 -21.75 -5.33
C GLY A 230 10.52 -20.36 -5.44
N PHE A 231 10.59 -19.77 -6.64
CA PHE A 231 9.96 -18.48 -6.94
C PHE A 231 8.45 -18.51 -6.73
N HIS A 232 7.75 -19.50 -7.28
CA HIS A 232 6.30 -19.63 -7.07
C HIS A 232 5.91 -19.70 -5.60
N ARG A 233 6.66 -20.47 -4.79
CA ARG A 233 6.43 -20.60 -3.36
C ARG A 233 6.66 -19.26 -2.64
N ALA A 234 7.82 -18.63 -2.85
CA ALA A 234 8.17 -17.35 -2.22
C ALA A 234 7.20 -16.23 -2.64
N PHE A 235 6.84 -16.17 -3.94
CA PHE A 235 5.90 -15.18 -4.45
C PHE A 235 4.53 -15.31 -3.79
N ARG A 236 4.00 -16.54 -3.68
CA ARG A 236 2.71 -16.80 -3.03
C ARG A 236 2.77 -16.52 -1.52
N GLN A 237 3.88 -16.76 -0.86
CA GLN A 237 4.04 -16.43 0.56
C GLN A 237 3.95 -14.92 0.80
N VAL A 238 4.58 -14.11 -0.06
CA VAL A 238 4.58 -12.65 0.07
C VAL A 238 3.26 -12.02 -0.36
N THR A 239 2.65 -12.51 -1.47
CA THR A 239 1.51 -11.84 -2.13
C THR A 239 0.18 -12.56 -1.97
N SER A 240 0.17 -13.79 -1.46
CA SER A 240 -0.98 -14.73 -1.43
C SER A 240 -1.49 -15.14 -2.81
N GLU A 241 -0.78 -14.78 -3.89
CA GLU A 241 -1.20 -14.96 -5.27
C GLU A 241 -0.14 -15.72 -6.08
N THR A 242 -0.54 -16.31 -7.20
CA THR A 242 0.45 -16.73 -8.21
C THR A 242 0.91 -15.52 -9.04
N PRO A 243 2.14 -15.55 -9.64
CA PRO A 243 2.64 -14.42 -10.42
C PRO A 243 1.69 -13.97 -11.54
N LEU A 244 1.09 -14.92 -12.27
CA LEU A 244 0.16 -14.62 -13.36
C LEU A 244 -1.19 -14.06 -12.87
N GLN A 245 -1.71 -14.54 -11.73
CA GLN A 245 -2.93 -13.99 -11.14
C GLN A 245 -2.68 -12.57 -10.61
N TYR A 246 -1.54 -12.34 -10.00
CA TYR A 246 -1.12 -11.02 -9.54
C TYR A 246 -1.01 -10.03 -10.71
N LEU A 247 -0.28 -10.39 -11.78
CA LEU A 247 -0.16 -9.57 -13.00
C LEU A 247 -1.53 -9.24 -13.61
N LYS A 248 -2.42 -10.23 -13.67
CA LYS A 248 -3.80 -10.03 -14.15
C LYS A 248 -4.54 -8.99 -13.32
N LYS A 249 -4.46 -9.08 -11.99
CA LYS A 249 -5.10 -8.11 -11.09
C LYS A 249 -4.53 -6.71 -11.25
N ILE A 250 -3.22 -6.56 -11.43
CA ILE A 250 -2.59 -5.25 -11.75
C ILE A 250 -3.20 -4.68 -13.04
N ARG A 251 -3.20 -5.46 -14.13
CA ARG A 251 -3.74 -5.04 -15.43
C ARG A 251 -5.18 -4.55 -15.33
N LEU A 252 -6.03 -5.31 -14.62
CA LEU A 252 -7.44 -4.96 -14.44
C LEU A 252 -7.62 -3.67 -13.63
N ASN A 253 -6.86 -3.49 -12.54
CA ASN A 253 -6.90 -2.25 -11.76
C ASN A 253 -6.41 -1.05 -12.58
N LYS A 254 -5.29 -1.19 -13.30
CA LYS A 254 -4.78 -0.14 -14.20
C LYS A 254 -5.78 0.21 -15.30
N ALA A 255 -6.46 -0.79 -15.89
CA ALA A 255 -7.51 -0.54 -16.87
C ALA A 255 -8.70 0.21 -16.26
N LYS A 256 -9.11 -0.11 -15.01
CA LYS A 256 -10.14 0.64 -14.29
C LYS A 256 -9.75 2.11 -14.12
N ASP A 257 -8.50 2.37 -13.72
CA ASP A 257 -7.99 3.74 -13.56
C ASP A 257 -8.02 4.50 -14.90
N LEU A 258 -7.55 3.90 -16.02
CA LEU A 258 -7.59 4.49 -17.35
C LEU A 258 -9.02 4.81 -17.81
N ILE A 259 -9.98 3.96 -17.48
CA ILE A 259 -11.40 4.17 -17.84
C ILE A 259 -12.02 5.29 -17.02
N ILE A 260 -11.82 5.29 -15.70
CA ILE A 260 -12.48 6.24 -14.78
C ILE A 260 -11.79 7.61 -14.82
N THR A 261 -10.46 7.63 -14.74
CA THR A 261 -9.69 8.86 -14.57
C THR A 261 -9.35 9.52 -15.91
N ASP A 262 -8.93 8.71 -16.89
CA ASP A 262 -8.45 9.20 -18.20
C ASP A 262 -9.54 9.15 -19.27
N GLY A 263 -10.74 8.65 -18.94
CA GLY A 263 -11.88 8.56 -19.87
C GLY A 263 -11.65 7.63 -21.06
N LYS A 264 -10.71 6.67 -20.96
CA LYS A 264 -10.38 5.74 -22.04
C LYS A 264 -11.52 4.77 -22.35
N GLN A 265 -11.71 4.45 -23.62
CA GLN A 265 -12.64 3.39 -24.01
C GLN A 265 -12.14 2.03 -23.54
N ALA A 266 -13.06 1.12 -23.24
CA ALA A 266 -12.74 -0.22 -22.73
C ALA A 266 -11.78 -1.02 -23.63
N THR A 267 -11.91 -0.90 -24.95
CA THR A 267 -11.04 -1.56 -25.94
C THR A 267 -9.63 -0.97 -25.94
N GLU A 268 -9.52 0.36 -25.83
CA GLU A 268 -8.25 1.07 -25.71
C GLU A 268 -7.56 0.75 -24.39
N ALA A 269 -8.27 0.82 -23.27
CA ALA A 269 -7.75 0.45 -21.96
C ALA A 269 -7.25 -1.00 -21.93
N ALA A 270 -7.98 -1.95 -22.52
CA ALA A 270 -7.56 -3.35 -22.64
C ALA A 270 -6.21 -3.49 -23.37
N SER A 271 -6.05 -2.80 -24.51
CA SER A 271 -4.80 -2.82 -25.28
C SER A 271 -3.64 -2.21 -24.50
N LEU A 272 -3.86 -1.04 -23.86
CA LEU A 272 -2.85 -0.33 -23.07
C LEU A 272 -2.33 -1.13 -21.89
N VAL A 273 -3.13 -2.05 -21.33
CA VAL A 273 -2.71 -2.90 -20.22
C VAL A 273 -2.26 -4.31 -20.65
N GLY A 274 -2.04 -4.53 -21.96
CA GLY A 274 -1.45 -5.75 -22.49
C GLY A 274 -2.42 -6.91 -22.74
N TYR A 275 -3.74 -6.65 -22.92
CA TYR A 275 -4.68 -7.65 -23.40
C TYR A 275 -4.72 -7.66 -24.93
N THR A 276 -4.54 -8.84 -25.52
CA THR A 276 -4.66 -9.05 -26.97
C THR A 276 -6.10 -9.31 -27.41
N SER A 277 -6.99 -9.70 -26.47
CA SER A 277 -8.41 -9.98 -26.72
C SER A 277 -9.30 -9.11 -25.84
N SER A 278 -10.05 -8.21 -26.45
CA SER A 278 -11.05 -7.37 -25.75
C SER A 278 -12.19 -8.17 -25.15
N SER A 279 -12.55 -9.33 -25.75
CA SER A 279 -13.53 -10.24 -25.22
C SER A 279 -13.05 -10.94 -23.96
N GLN A 280 -11.79 -11.37 -23.92
CA GLN A 280 -11.17 -11.92 -22.73
C GLN A 280 -11.10 -10.86 -21.63
N PHE A 281 -10.62 -9.67 -21.94
CA PHE A 281 -10.57 -8.54 -21.02
C PHE A 281 -11.94 -8.27 -20.38
N SER A 282 -12.99 -8.10 -21.18
CA SER A 282 -14.33 -7.78 -20.69
C SER A 282 -14.89 -8.84 -19.73
N ARG A 283 -14.64 -10.13 -20.02
CA ARG A 283 -15.05 -11.24 -19.14
C ARG A 283 -14.28 -11.22 -17.82
N GLU A 284 -12.96 -11.03 -17.87
CA GLU A 284 -12.10 -11.00 -16.68
C GLU A 284 -12.37 -9.76 -15.83
N PHE A 285 -12.57 -8.60 -16.46
CA PHE A 285 -12.93 -7.35 -15.80
C PHE A 285 -14.27 -7.49 -15.05
N LYS A 286 -15.30 -8.01 -15.72
CA LYS A 286 -16.61 -8.24 -15.09
C LYS A 286 -16.51 -9.20 -13.90
N ARG A 287 -15.72 -10.29 -14.04
CA ARG A 287 -15.51 -11.25 -12.94
C ARG A 287 -14.76 -10.62 -11.76
N HIS A 288 -13.80 -9.73 -12.02
CA HIS A 288 -12.96 -9.12 -10.99
C HIS A 288 -13.68 -8.00 -10.24
N PHE A 289 -14.42 -7.13 -10.95
CA PHE A 289 -15.07 -5.96 -10.36
C PHE A 289 -16.59 -6.11 -10.16
N ASN A 290 -17.18 -7.25 -10.54
CA ASN A 290 -18.64 -7.44 -10.61
C ASN A 290 -19.39 -6.37 -11.43
N ALA A 291 -18.66 -5.65 -12.31
CA ALA A 291 -19.14 -4.57 -13.14
C ALA A 291 -18.50 -4.66 -14.54
N THR A 292 -19.21 -4.20 -15.57
CA THR A 292 -18.63 -4.15 -16.91
C THR A 292 -17.72 -2.92 -17.07
N PRO A 293 -16.71 -2.94 -17.96
CA PRO A 293 -15.90 -1.75 -18.24
C PRO A 293 -16.76 -0.52 -18.62
N LYS A 294 -17.87 -0.73 -19.34
CA LYS A 294 -18.79 0.33 -19.74
C LYS A 294 -19.56 0.92 -18.55
N SER A 295 -20.00 0.08 -17.59
CA SER A 295 -20.74 0.57 -16.41
C SER A 295 -19.86 1.35 -15.45
N VAL A 296 -18.54 1.07 -15.41
CA VAL A 296 -17.60 1.82 -14.56
C VAL A 296 -17.23 3.18 -15.16
N ALA A 297 -17.30 3.32 -16.48
CA ALA A 297 -17.11 4.60 -17.17
C ALA A 297 -18.22 5.62 -16.91
N SER A 298 -19.37 5.17 -16.36
CA SER A 298 -20.54 6.00 -16.10
C SER A 298 -20.62 6.47 -14.62
N LEU A 299 -19.64 6.10 -13.80
CA LEU A 299 -19.50 6.50 -12.39
C LEU A 299 -18.61 7.73 -12.25
#